data_a86459224e63073d1586dc39e27c3117
#
_entry.id   a86459224e63073d1586dc39e27c3117
#
_cell.length_a   1.000
_cell.length_b   1.000
_cell.length_c   1.000
_cell.angle_alpha   90.00
_cell.angle_beta   90.00
_cell.angle_gamma   90.00
#
_symmetry.space_group_name_H-M   'P 1'
#
loop_
_entity.id
_entity.type
_entity.pdbx_description
1 polymer ?
#
loop_
_entity_poly.entity_id
_entity_poly.type
_entity_poly.pdbx_seq_one_letter_code
_entity_poly.pdbx_strand_id
1 'polypeptide(L)'
;MSTLTQKDFLSVVRERHSVRQYDPSVKISREEMQEMLTEATSAPSSSNLQPWRFLVIDDQALKEKLYPIANNQAQVLDASAVIAVLGDMEWYDKAEDIYTQSQEAGYMTEEVKQKMIATANQVYRHLDDSKKRSIVDIDAGLISMQLMLIAREKGYDTVPMGGFNRDKFKEAFNLPSNYESIMLIAIGKAAQPARQTVRLPLNQVAFWNEIN
;
A
#
# COMPACT_ATOMS: atom_id res chain seq x y z
N MET A 1 -27.30 -4.64 16.42
CA MET A 1 -26.38 -3.64 15.83
C MET A 1 -25.32 -3.36 16.88
N SER A 2 -24.13 -3.92 16.73
CA SER A 2 -22.99 -3.63 17.61
C SER A 2 -22.46 -2.24 17.23
N THR A 3 -22.62 -1.27 18.13
CA THR A 3 -21.94 0.02 18.01
C THR A 3 -20.44 -0.23 18.16
N LEU A 4 -19.75 -0.39 17.04
CA LEU A 4 -18.29 -0.32 17.02
C LEU A 4 -17.94 1.08 17.57
N THR A 5 -17.39 1.11 18.78
CA THR A 5 -16.84 2.35 19.35
C THR A 5 -15.70 2.77 18.43
N GLN A 6 -15.88 3.87 17.72
CA GLN A 6 -14.87 4.44 16.83
C GLN A 6 -13.59 4.65 17.65
N LYS A 7 -12.51 3.96 17.28
CA LYS A 7 -11.21 4.11 17.95
C LYS A 7 -10.66 5.50 17.70
N ASP A 8 -10.09 6.12 18.71
CA ASP A 8 -9.36 7.36 18.47
C ASP A 8 -8.10 7.08 17.63
N PHE A 9 -7.69 8.05 16.83
CA PHE A 9 -6.60 7.91 15.88
C PHE A 9 -5.29 7.45 16.54
N LEU A 10 -4.93 7.99 17.70
CA LEU A 10 -3.70 7.61 18.39
C LEU A 10 -3.73 6.17 18.90
N SER A 11 -4.89 5.68 19.28
CA SER A 11 -5.09 4.27 19.64
C SER A 11 -4.85 3.37 18.44
N VAL A 12 -5.39 3.72 17.25
CA VAL A 12 -5.13 2.97 16.01
C VAL A 12 -3.64 2.91 15.70
N VAL A 13 -2.94 4.05 15.76
CA VAL A 13 -1.49 4.13 15.51
C VAL A 13 -0.68 3.27 16.48
N ARG A 14 -1.02 3.30 17.76
CA ARG A 14 -0.29 2.56 18.83
C ARG A 14 -0.59 1.06 18.81
N GLU A 15 -1.80 0.67 18.48
CA GLU A 15 -2.26 -0.72 18.49
C GLU A 15 -1.92 -1.46 17.17
N ARG A 16 -1.61 -0.74 16.09
CA ARG A 16 -1.18 -1.39 14.85
C ARG A 16 0.17 -2.10 15.05
N HIS A 17 0.16 -3.39 14.95
CA HIS A 17 1.36 -4.24 15.02
C HIS A 17 1.47 -5.14 13.80
N SER A 18 2.64 -5.72 13.57
CA SER A 18 2.86 -6.74 12.54
C SER A 18 2.42 -8.11 13.06
N VAL A 19 1.22 -8.54 12.68
CA VAL A 19 0.62 -9.82 13.06
C VAL A 19 1.01 -10.88 12.03
N ARG A 20 1.43 -12.07 12.50
CA ARG A 20 1.87 -13.18 11.65
C ARG A 20 1.11 -14.49 11.89
N GLN A 21 0.09 -14.46 12.72
CA GLN A 21 -0.79 -15.61 12.97
C GLN A 21 -2.21 -15.12 12.89
N TYR A 22 -2.94 -15.57 11.90
CA TYR A 22 -4.30 -15.16 11.62
C TYR A 22 -5.29 -16.29 11.90
N ASP A 23 -6.52 -15.93 12.18
CA ASP A 23 -7.65 -16.85 12.24
C ASP A 23 -8.14 -17.14 10.80
N PRO A 24 -7.90 -18.34 10.24
CA PRO A 24 -8.25 -18.64 8.87
C PRO A 24 -9.77 -18.76 8.64
N SER A 25 -10.57 -18.82 9.73
CA SER A 25 -12.04 -18.85 9.64
C SER A 25 -12.63 -17.47 9.33
N VAL A 26 -11.92 -16.40 9.63
CA VAL A 26 -12.36 -15.03 9.36
C VAL A 26 -12.07 -14.66 7.91
N LYS A 27 -13.12 -14.26 7.19
CA LYS A 27 -13.02 -13.77 5.80
C LYS A 27 -13.45 -12.32 5.75
N ILE A 28 -12.73 -11.52 4.98
CA ILE A 28 -13.07 -10.13 4.68
C ILE A 28 -13.90 -10.16 3.39
N SER A 29 -15.07 -9.53 3.40
CA SER A 29 -15.90 -9.46 2.19
C SER A 29 -15.21 -8.59 1.12
N ARG A 30 -15.63 -8.78 -0.13
CA ARG A 30 -15.11 -7.97 -1.24
C ARG A 30 -15.47 -6.49 -1.07
N GLU A 31 -16.68 -6.23 -0.60
CA GLU A 31 -17.20 -4.89 -0.34
C GLU A 31 -16.37 -4.18 0.73
N GLU A 32 -16.10 -4.86 1.85
CA GLU A 32 -15.30 -4.31 2.94
C GLU A 32 -13.84 -4.08 2.53
N MET A 33 -13.28 -4.99 1.73
CA MET A 33 -11.95 -4.81 1.14
C MET A 33 -11.91 -3.60 0.21
N GLN A 34 -12.92 -3.43 -0.63
CA GLN A 34 -13.04 -2.26 -1.53
C GLN A 34 -13.16 -0.95 -0.76
N GLU A 35 -13.93 -0.92 0.34
CA GLU A 35 -13.99 0.25 1.21
C GLU A 35 -12.60 0.61 1.76
N MET A 36 -11.89 -0.36 2.34
CA MET A 36 -10.55 -0.12 2.88
C MET A 36 -9.56 0.39 1.83
N LEU A 37 -9.59 -0.19 0.63
CA LEU A 37 -8.73 0.24 -0.47
C LEU A 37 -9.12 1.64 -0.97
N THR A 38 -10.41 1.94 -1.05
CA THR A 38 -10.90 3.27 -1.44
C THR A 38 -10.42 4.34 -0.47
N GLU A 39 -10.59 4.13 0.83
CA GLU A 39 -10.09 5.04 1.86
C GLU A 39 -8.56 5.19 1.79
N ALA A 40 -7.85 4.08 1.52
CA ALA A 40 -6.40 4.12 1.39
C ALA A 40 -5.94 5.00 0.22
N THR A 41 -6.70 5.08 -0.88
CA THR A 41 -6.31 5.90 -2.04
C THR A 41 -6.32 7.41 -1.77
N SER A 42 -6.79 7.87 -0.61
CA SER A 42 -6.62 9.25 -0.16
C SER A 42 -5.20 9.58 0.32
N ALA A 43 -4.28 8.61 0.32
CA ALA A 43 -2.87 8.84 0.61
C ALA A 43 -2.25 9.85 -0.38
N PRO A 44 -1.31 10.69 0.08
CA PRO A 44 -0.59 11.57 -0.83
C PRO A 44 0.34 10.78 -1.76
N SER A 45 0.59 11.33 -2.94
CA SER A 45 1.59 10.82 -3.87
C SER A 45 2.28 11.95 -4.61
N SER A 46 3.42 11.65 -5.21
CA SER A 46 4.21 12.59 -6.01
C SER A 46 3.33 13.19 -7.12
N SER A 47 3.10 14.50 -7.05
CA SER A 47 2.20 15.27 -7.95
C SER A 47 0.78 14.67 -8.08
N ASN A 48 0.30 13.97 -7.08
CA ASN A 48 -1.00 13.26 -7.09
C ASN A 48 -1.16 12.26 -8.25
N LEU A 49 -0.06 11.69 -8.76
CA LEU A 49 -0.09 10.81 -9.93
C LEU A 49 -0.34 9.33 -9.59
N GLN A 50 -0.46 8.99 -8.32
CA GLN A 50 -1.03 7.74 -7.80
C GLN A 50 -0.47 6.48 -8.50
N PRO A 51 0.86 6.22 -8.38
CA PRO A 51 1.53 5.14 -9.10
C PRO A 51 1.15 3.75 -8.61
N TRP A 52 0.46 3.65 -7.49
CA TRP A 52 0.08 2.37 -6.88
C TRP A 52 -1.01 1.63 -7.65
N ARG A 53 -0.91 0.30 -7.62
CA ARG A 53 -1.95 -0.64 -8.05
C ARG A 53 -2.05 -1.73 -6.98
N PHE A 54 -3.22 -2.33 -6.86
CA PHE A 54 -3.44 -3.40 -5.89
C PHE A 54 -3.86 -4.69 -6.59
N LEU A 55 -3.22 -5.80 -6.21
CA LEU A 55 -3.70 -7.13 -6.51
C LEU A 55 -4.10 -7.79 -5.18
N VAL A 56 -5.39 -8.03 -5.00
CA VAL A 56 -5.93 -8.73 -3.82
C VAL A 56 -5.98 -10.22 -4.11
N ILE A 57 -5.33 -11.00 -3.26
CA ILE A 57 -5.22 -12.46 -3.36
C ILE A 57 -5.93 -13.05 -2.14
N ASP A 58 -7.21 -13.42 -2.30
CA ASP A 58 -8.08 -13.99 -1.27
C ASP A 58 -8.44 -15.46 -1.54
N ASP A 59 -8.25 -15.91 -2.77
CA ASP A 59 -8.41 -17.32 -3.16
C ASP A 59 -7.31 -18.19 -2.54
N GLN A 60 -7.72 -19.33 -1.93
CA GLN A 60 -6.80 -20.20 -1.21
C GLN A 60 -5.75 -20.86 -2.13
N ALA A 61 -6.13 -21.28 -3.34
CA ALA A 61 -5.19 -21.87 -4.29
C ALA A 61 -4.15 -20.85 -4.78
N LEU A 62 -4.56 -19.57 -4.94
CA LEU A 62 -3.63 -18.50 -5.28
C LEU A 62 -2.71 -18.14 -4.09
N LYS A 63 -3.18 -18.21 -2.85
CA LYS A 63 -2.32 -18.07 -1.66
C LYS A 63 -1.31 -19.22 -1.55
N GLU A 64 -1.72 -20.43 -1.84
CA GLU A 64 -0.81 -21.60 -1.90
C GLU A 64 0.25 -21.45 -3.00
N LYS A 65 -0.13 -20.91 -4.16
CA LYS A 65 0.81 -20.53 -5.23
C LYS A 65 1.78 -19.44 -4.79
N LEU A 66 1.31 -18.45 -4.03
CA LEU A 66 2.12 -17.35 -3.49
C LEU A 66 3.09 -17.82 -2.39
N TYR A 67 2.70 -18.79 -1.59
CA TYR A 67 3.43 -19.22 -0.39
C TYR A 67 4.93 -19.46 -0.62
N PRO A 68 5.37 -20.30 -1.59
CA PRO A 68 6.79 -20.50 -1.87
C PRO A 68 7.48 -19.25 -2.44
N ILE A 69 6.75 -18.40 -3.15
CA ILE A 69 7.26 -17.13 -3.68
C ILE A 69 7.53 -16.13 -2.54
N ALA A 70 6.73 -16.19 -1.50
CA ALA A 70 6.85 -15.37 -0.29
C ALA A 70 7.71 -16.04 0.81
N ASN A 71 8.72 -16.84 0.44
CA ASN A 71 9.67 -17.49 1.34
C ASN A 71 9.00 -18.37 2.41
N ASN A 72 7.93 -19.05 2.08
CA ASN A 72 7.16 -19.94 2.95
C ASN A 72 6.69 -19.26 4.26
N GLN A 73 6.29 -18.00 4.16
CA GLN A 73 5.75 -17.26 5.30
C GLN A 73 4.31 -17.70 5.59
N ALA A 74 4.07 -18.35 6.73
CA ALA A 74 2.79 -18.97 7.09
C ALA A 74 1.58 -18.01 7.02
N GLN A 75 1.79 -16.73 7.37
CA GLN A 75 0.74 -15.72 7.30
C GLN A 75 0.13 -15.53 5.89
N VAL A 76 0.80 -15.97 4.83
CA VAL A 76 0.26 -15.96 3.47
C VAL A 76 -0.93 -16.91 3.34
N LEU A 77 -0.86 -18.08 4.00
CA LEU A 77 -1.90 -19.09 3.93
C LEU A 77 -3.08 -18.78 4.86
N ASP A 78 -2.79 -18.29 6.07
CA ASP A 78 -3.77 -18.14 7.15
C ASP A 78 -4.54 -16.82 7.10
N ALA A 79 -3.96 -15.77 6.50
CA ALA A 79 -4.62 -14.47 6.36
C ALA A 79 -5.91 -14.55 5.53
N SER A 80 -6.86 -13.64 5.79
CA SER A 80 -8.07 -13.49 4.95
C SER A 80 -7.71 -13.19 3.50
N ALA A 81 -6.72 -12.33 3.30
CA ALA A 81 -6.16 -12.02 1.98
C ALA A 81 -4.69 -11.58 2.08
N VAL A 82 -4.00 -11.60 0.95
CA VAL A 82 -2.72 -10.91 0.77
C VAL A 82 -2.91 -9.86 -0.32
N ILE A 83 -2.62 -8.61 0.03
CA ILE A 83 -2.68 -7.47 -0.89
C ILE A 83 -1.26 -7.22 -1.39
N ALA A 84 -1.04 -7.42 -2.70
CA ALA A 84 0.20 -6.98 -3.32
C ALA A 84 0.05 -5.50 -3.71
N VAL A 85 0.88 -4.66 -3.11
CA VAL A 85 1.04 -3.26 -3.51
C VAL A 85 2.04 -3.23 -4.65
N LEU A 86 1.56 -2.84 -5.81
CA LEU A 86 2.31 -2.75 -7.05
C LEU A 86 2.58 -1.29 -7.37
N GLY A 87 3.68 -1.03 -8.06
CA GLY A 87 4.03 0.26 -8.60
C GLY A 87 3.97 0.25 -10.12
N ASP A 88 3.26 1.19 -10.71
CA ASP A 88 3.23 1.44 -12.14
C ASP A 88 4.39 2.35 -12.50
N MET A 89 5.37 1.86 -13.26
CA MET A 89 6.56 2.61 -13.64
C MET A 89 6.29 3.65 -14.75
N GLU A 90 5.08 3.64 -15.31
CA GLU A 90 4.59 4.59 -16.31
C GLU A 90 3.45 5.46 -15.78
N TRP A 91 3.41 5.66 -14.46
CA TRP A 91 2.35 6.41 -13.75
C TRP A 91 2.08 7.81 -14.33
N TYR A 92 3.07 8.44 -14.92
CA TYR A 92 2.98 9.76 -15.54
C TYR A 92 2.03 9.79 -16.74
N ASP A 93 1.75 8.64 -17.38
CA ASP A 93 0.78 8.54 -18.46
C ASP A 93 -0.67 8.77 -18.01
N LYS A 94 -0.92 8.73 -16.68
CA LYS A 94 -2.22 9.07 -16.09
C LYS A 94 -2.42 10.56 -15.78
N ALA A 95 -1.43 11.39 -16.05
CA ALA A 95 -1.48 12.82 -15.73
C ALA A 95 -2.68 13.53 -16.38
N GLU A 96 -2.97 13.26 -17.65
CA GLU A 96 -4.10 13.89 -18.34
C GLU A 96 -5.44 13.49 -17.70
N ASP A 97 -5.65 12.19 -17.45
CA ASP A 97 -6.86 11.66 -16.83
C ASP A 97 -7.08 12.29 -15.45
N ILE A 98 -6.04 12.29 -14.60
CA ILE A 98 -6.12 12.75 -13.20
C ILE A 98 -6.34 14.26 -13.13
N TYR A 99 -5.61 15.05 -13.91
CA TYR A 99 -5.70 16.50 -13.84
C TYR A 99 -6.94 17.03 -14.55
N THR A 100 -7.46 16.33 -15.57
CA THR A 100 -8.76 16.65 -16.16
C THR A 100 -9.88 16.46 -15.15
N GLN A 101 -9.91 15.32 -14.44
CA GLN A 101 -10.88 15.08 -13.36
C GLN A 101 -10.78 16.15 -12.25
N SER A 102 -9.56 16.54 -11.89
CA SER A 102 -9.35 17.59 -10.87
C SER A 102 -9.86 18.96 -11.33
N GLN A 103 -9.70 19.28 -12.60
CA GLN A 103 -10.18 20.54 -13.18
C GLN A 103 -11.73 20.52 -13.30
N GLU A 104 -12.32 19.43 -13.73
CA GLU A 104 -13.78 19.25 -13.80
C GLU A 104 -14.44 19.33 -12.41
N ALA A 105 -13.75 18.83 -11.38
CA ALA A 105 -14.18 18.94 -10.00
C ALA A 105 -13.98 20.35 -9.38
N GLY A 106 -13.39 21.28 -10.13
CA GLY A 106 -13.14 22.64 -9.66
C GLY A 106 -11.94 22.79 -8.72
N TYR A 107 -11.08 21.79 -8.64
CA TYR A 107 -9.91 21.79 -7.74
C TYR A 107 -8.67 22.46 -8.36
N MET A 108 -8.67 22.71 -9.65
CA MET A 108 -7.61 23.44 -10.33
C MET A 108 -8.12 24.17 -11.58
N THR A 109 -7.36 25.20 -12.01
CA THR A 109 -7.66 25.92 -13.24
C THR A 109 -7.13 25.17 -14.47
N GLU A 110 -7.65 25.49 -15.66
CA GLU A 110 -7.16 24.95 -16.92
C GLU A 110 -5.66 25.20 -17.12
N GLU A 111 -5.18 26.40 -16.75
CA GLU A 111 -3.77 26.77 -16.85
C GLU A 111 -2.88 25.87 -15.97
N VAL A 112 -3.31 25.62 -14.72
CA VAL A 112 -2.61 24.72 -13.79
C VAL A 112 -2.60 23.29 -14.32
N LYS A 113 -3.73 22.80 -14.84
CA LYS A 113 -3.83 21.48 -15.47
C LYS A 113 -2.80 21.31 -16.57
N GLN A 114 -2.77 22.24 -17.54
CA GLN A 114 -1.84 22.16 -18.68
C GLN A 114 -0.38 22.18 -18.23
N LYS A 115 -0.03 23.00 -17.24
CA LYS A 115 1.29 23.02 -16.65
C LYS A 115 1.67 21.69 -16.00
N MET A 116 0.76 21.07 -15.26
CA MET A 116 1.00 19.80 -14.58
C MET A 116 1.16 18.65 -15.60
N ILE A 117 0.33 18.60 -16.65
CA ILE A 117 0.46 17.64 -17.76
C ILE A 117 1.81 17.81 -18.47
N ALA A 118 2.19 19.05 -18.79
CA ALA A 118 3.49 19.32 -19.41
C ALA A 118 4.65 18.86 -18.53
N THR A 119 4.58 19.09 -17.21
CA THR A 119 5.59 18.62 -16.24
C THR A 119 5.68 17.09 -16.25
N ALA A 120 4.55 16.38 -16.24
CA ALA A 120 4.54 14.92 -16.27
C ALA A 120 5.22 14.39 -17.53
N ASN A 121 4.91 14.96 -18.68
CA ASN A 121 5.49 14.55 -19.97
C ASN A 121 6.95 14.94 -20.17
N GLN A 122 7.38 16.12 -19.68
CA GLN A 122 8.72 16.64 -19.92
C GLN A 122 9.73 16.23 -18.83
N VAL A 123 9.27 16.01 -17.60
CA VAL A 123 10.14 15.68 -16.48
C VAL A 123 10.04 14.20 -16.14
N TYR A 124 8.87 13.73 -15.70
CA TYR A 124 8.76 12.36 -15.15
C TYR A 124 9.01 11.29 -16.21
N ARG A 125 8.52 11.47 -17.44
CA ARG A 125 8.78 10.54 -18.54
C ARG A 125 10.27 10.33 -18.81
N HIS A 126 11.08 11.36 -18.64
CA HIS A 126 12.52 11.37 -18.95
C HIS A 126 13.44 11.13 -17.74
N LEU A 127 12.88 10.86 -16.57
CA LEU A 127 13.67 10.40 -15.43
C LEU A 127 14.33 9.05 -15.74
N ASP A 128 15.52 8.83 -15.19
CA ASP A 128 16.12 7.50 -15.19
C ASP A 128 15.31 6.53 -14.31
N ASP A 129 15.43 5.24 -14.60
CA ASP A 129 14.64 4.19 -13.92
C ASP A 129 14.86 4.15 -12.42
N SER A 130 16.06 4.51 -11.93
CA SER A 130 16.36 4.56 -10.49
C SER A 130 15.54 5.65 -9.79
N LYS A 131 15.44 6.84 -10.40
CA LYS A 131 14.60 7.93 -9.86
C LYS A 131 13.12 7.60 -9.94
N LYS A 132 12.67 7.05 -11.07
CA LYS A 132 11.29 6.57 -11.21
C LYS A 132 10.97 5.57 -10.10
N ARG A 133 11.84 4.59 -9.90
CA ARG A 133 11.68 3.57 -8.86
C ARG A 133 11.62 4.19 -7.46
N SER A 134 12.49 5.15 -7.16
CA SER A 134 12.48 5.84 -5.86
C SER A 134 11.15 6.53 -5.57
N ILE A 135 10.57 7.22 -6.56
CA ILE A 135 9.25 7.86 -6.43
C ILE A 135 8.17 6.81 -6.14
N VAL A 136 8.14 5.77 -6.95
CA VAL A 136 7.14 4.69 -6.82
C VAL A 136 7.25 3.99 -5.47
N ASP A 137 8.47 3.70 -5.00
CA ASP A 137 8.70 3.03 -3.71
C ASP A 137 8.25 3.91 -2.53
N ILE A 138 8.50 5.23 -2.58
CA ILE A 138 8.02 6.18 -1.55
C ILE A 138 6.50 6.21 -1.53
N ASP A 139 5.86 6.44 -2.68
CA ASP A 139 4.41 6.54 -2.77
C ASP A 139 3.72 5.22 -2.37
N ALA A 140 4.29 4.07 -2.75
CA ALA A 140 3.81 2.77 -2.32
C ALA A 140 3.95 2.56 -0.80
N GLY A 141 5.00 3.09 -0.19
CA GLY A 141 5.18 3.09 1.28
C GLY A 141 4.10 3.93 1.98
N LEU A 142 3.79 5.11 1.46
CA LEU A 142 2.75 6.00 1.99
C LEU A 142 1.38 5.33 2.00
N ILE A 143 0.95 4.81 0.85
CA ILE A 143 -0.37 4.16 0.77
C ILE A 143 -0.43 2.85 1.55
N SER A 144 0.67 2.09 1.63
CA SER A 144 0.75 0.88 2.44
C SER A 144 0.52 1.17 3.93
N MET A 145 1.15 2.23 4.45
CA MET A 145 0.96 2.62 5.85
C MET A 145 -0.47 3.08 6.10
N GLN A 146 -1.05 3.88 5.23
CA GLN A 146 -2.44 4.33 5.33
C GLN A 146 -3.41 3.14 5.33
N LEU A 147 -3.26 2.19 4.40
CA LEU A 147 -4.07 0.98 4.34
C LEU A 147 -3.99 0.16 5.65
N MET A 148 -2.80 0.01 6.22
CA MET A 148 -2.63 -0.72 7.48
C MET A 148 -3.29 -0.04 8.68
N LEU A 149 -3.37 1.30 8.70
CA LEU A 149 -4.08 2.05 9.74
C LEU A 149 -5.60 1.90 9.57
N ILE A 150 -6.11 1.99 8.34
CA ILE A 150 -7.53 1.79 8.02
C ILE A 150 -7.95 0.36 8.40
N ALA A 151 -7.17 -0.65 8.03
CA ALA A 151 -7.43 -2.03 8.42
C ALA A 151 -7.49 -2.18 9.95
N ARG A 152 -6.60 -1.51 10.70
CA ARG A 152 -6.61 -1.53 12.16
C ARG A 152 -7.82 -0.84 12.76
N GLU A 153 -8.27 0.27 12.18
CA GLU A 153 -9.49 0.96 12.58
C GLU A 153 -10.70 0.02 12.44
N LYS A 154 -10.82 -0.67 11.31
CA LYS A 154 -11.87 -1.66 11.06
C LYS A 154 -11.72 -2.97 11.86
N GLY A 155 -10.69 -3.06 12.72
CA GLY A 155 -10.47 -4.19 13.63
C GLY A 155 -9.73 -5.37 13.02
N TYR A 156 -9.14 -5.19 11.84
CA TYR A 156 -8.22 -6.15 11.23
C TYR A 156 -6.77 -5.87 11.60
N ASP A 157 -5.95 -6.88 11.43
CA ASP A 157 -4.52 -6.83 11.67
C ASP A 157 -3.78 -7.08 10.37
N THR A 158 -2.57 -6.55 10.26
CA THR A 158 -1.77 -6.62 9.04
C THR A 158 -0.31 -6.93 9.33
N VAL A 159 0.40 -7.41 8.31
CA VAL A 159 1.86 -7.44 8.30
C VAL A 159 2.38 -7.08 6.91
N PRO A 160 3.24 -6.04 6.78
CA PRO A 160 3.93 -5.76 5.55
C PRO A 160 5.11 -6.71 5.37
N MET A 161 5.28 -7.26 4.18
CA MET A 161 6.28 -8.24 3.82
C MET A 161 7.06 -7.75 2.59
N GLY A 162 8.34 -7.42 2.77
CA GLY A 162 9.26 -7.07 1.69
C GLY A 162 10.09 -8.26 1.18
N GLY A 163 10.13 -9.35 1.97
CA GLY A 163 10.92 -10.54 1.69
C GLY A 163 10.15 -11.56 0.85
N PHE A 164 10.12 -11.38 -0.46
CA PHE A 164 9.57 -12.33 -1.44
C PHE A 164 10.34 -12.23 -2.76
N ASN A 165 10.21 -13.25 -3.61
CA ASN A 165 10.84 -13.25 -4.93
C ASN A 165 9.98 -12.48 -5.93
N ARG A 166 10.40 -11.26 -6.28
CA ARG A 166 9.65 -10.33 -7.15
C ARG A 166 9.51 -10.85 -8.57
N ASP A 167 10.55 -11.46 -9.13
CA ASP A 167 10.52 -11.98 -10.51
C ASP A 167 9.54 -13.15 -10.63
N LYS A 168 9.62 -14.10 -9.70
CA LYS A 168 8.65 -15.21 -9.63
C LYS A 168 7.23 -14.72 -9.38
N PHE A 169 7.04 -13.66 -8.59
CA PHE A 169 5.73 -13.06 -8.37
C PHE A 169 5.19 -12.47 -9.68
N LYS A 170 6.01 -11.68 -10.39
CA LYS A 170 5.65 -11.07 -11.66
C LYS A 170 5.21 -12.12 -12.70
N GLU A 171 5.97 -13.19 -12.82
CA GLU A 171 5.66 -14.34 -13.69
C GLU A 171 4.37 -15.05 -13.25
N ALA A 172 4.28 -15.43 -11.97
CA ALA A 172 3.19 -16.24 -11.44
C ALA A 172 1.82 -15.54 -11.51
N PHE A 173 1.79 -14.22 -11.38
CA PHE A 173 0.56 -13.41 -11.39
C PHE A 173 0.39 -12.59 -12.67
N ASN A 174 1.19 -12.86 -13.71
CA ASN A 174 1.11 -12.23 -15.04
C ASN A 174 1.08 -10.69 -14.95
N LEU A 175 2.00 -10.09 -14.18
CA LEU A 175 2.04 -8.66 -14.07
C LEU A 175 2.45 -8.02 -15.41
N PRO A 176 1.83 -6.89 -15.81
CA PRO A 176 2.29 -6.08 -16.93
C PRO A 176 3.77 -5.71 -16.78
N SER A 177 4.46 -5.51 -17.90
CA SER A 177 5.91 -5.22 -17.91
C SER A 177 6.27 -3.96 -17.11
N ASN A 178 5.40 -2.94 -17.15
CA ASN A 178 5.56 -1.68 -16.43
C ASN A 178 5.13 -1.74 -14.95
N TYR A 179 4.63 -2.88 -14.45
CA TYR A 179 4.28 -3.02 -13.03
C TYR A 179 5.40 -3.73 -12.26
N GLU A 180 5.74 -3.15 -11.11
CA GLU A 180 6.69 -3.70 -10.16
C GLU A 180 5.99 -4.08 -8.87
N SER A 181 6.34 -5.24 -8.30
CA SER A 181 5.82 -5.65 -6.99
C SER A 181 6.67 -5.04 -5.87
N ILE A 182 6.07 -4.15 -5.08
CA ILE A 182 6.79 -3.38 -4.05
C ILE A 182 6.70 -4.08 -2.69
N MET A 183 5.50 -4.42 -2.26
CA MET A 183 5.22 -4.97 -0.94
C MET A 183 4.04 -5.93 -0.98
N LEU A 184 4.08 -6.97 -0.16
CA LEU A 184 2.91 -7.79 0.15
C LEU A 184 2.40 -7.39 1.53
N ILE A 185 1.09 -7.27 1.70
CA ILE A 185 0.45 -7.02 3.00
C ILE A 185 -0.54 -8.15 3.25
N ALA A 186 -0.21 -9.03 4.20
CA ALA A 186 -1.21 -9.98 4.70
C ALA A 186 -2.18 -9.25 5.64
N ILE A 187 -3.48 -9.52 5.48
CA ILE A 187 -4.56 -8.90 6.25
C ILE A 187 -5.56 -9.95 6.72
N GLY A 188 -6.02 -9.82 7.96
CA GLY A 188 -6.99 -10.72 8.57
C GLY A 188 -7.20 -10.42 10.04
N LYS A 189 -7.83 -11.33 10.77
CA LYS A 189 -8.00 -11.24 12.22
C LYS A 189 -6.86 -11.97 12.93
N ALA A 190 -6.20 -11.32 13.89
CA ALA A 190 -5.16 -11.96 14.68
C ALA A 190 -5.72 -13.17 15.46
N ALA A 191 -5.07 -14.34 15.31
CA ALA A 191 -5.33 -15.52 16.14
C ALA A 191 -4.60 -15.44 17.48
N GLN A 192 -3.51 -14.67 17.54
CA GLN A 192 -2.69 -14.46 18.74
C GLN A 192 -2.27 -12.98 18.81
N PRO A 193 -2.08 -12.43 20.01
CA PRO A 193 -1.56 -11.08 20.17
C PRO A 193 -0.23 -10.90 19.43
N ALA A 194 -0.06 -9.75 18.79
CA ALA A 194 1.20 -9.41 18.12
C ALA A 194 2.35 -9.32 19.13
N ARG A 195 3.55 -9.67 18.69
CA ARG A 195 4.77 -9.44 19.47
C ARG A 195 4.98 -7.95 19.68
N GLN A 196 5.28 -7.57 20.92
CA GLN A 196 5.71 -6.22 21.23
C GLN A 196 7.08 -5.95 20.58
N THR A 197 7.28 -4.73 20.13
CA THR A 197 8.51 -4.29 19.50
C THR A 197 8.99 -2.98 20.13
N VAL A 198 10.28 -2.87 20.33
CA VAL A 198 10.91 -1.64 20.82
C VAL A 198 11.04 -0.60 19.70
N ARG A 199 11.18 0.65 20.09
CA ARG A 199 11.57 1.75 19.21
C ARG A 199 12.81 2.40 19.80
N LEU A 200 13.67 2.91 18.93
CA LEU A 200 14.78 3.73 19.40
C LEU A 200 14.25 5.00 20.07
N PRO A 201 14.93 5.51 21.10
CA PRO A 201 14.62 6.80 21.70
C PRO A 201 14.67 7.92 20.67
N LEU A 202 13.81 8.93 20.87
CA LEU A 202 13.66 10.01 19.88
C LEU A 202 14.99 10.73 19.59
N ASN A 203 15.83 10.91 20.59
CA ASN A 203 17.15 11.55 20.46
C ASN A 203 18.16 10.79 19.60
N GLN A 204 17.88 9.54 19.24
CA GLN A 204 18.71 8.74 18.31
C GLN A 204 18.22 8.80 16.87
N VAL A 205 17.01 9.34 16.61
CA VAL A 205 16.36 9.33 15.29
C VAL A 205 15.87 10.71 14.87
N ALA A 206 15.94 11.72 15.75
CA ALA A 206 15.53 13.09 15.45
C ALA A 206 16.65 14.07 15.81
N PHE A 207 16.98 14.91 14.86
CA PHE A 207 18.00 15.96 14.96
C PHE A 207 17.35 17.29 14.61
N TRP A 208 17.86 18.39 15.23
CA TRP A 208 17.34 19.74 15.00
C TRP A 208 18.34 20.53 14.19
N ASN A 209 17.94 21.00 13.02
CA ASN A 209 18.68 21.79 12.05
C ASN A 209 19.85 21.06 11.38
N GLU A 210 20.68 20.32 12.12
CA GLU A 210 21.85 19.58 11.62
C GLU A 210 22.01 18.25 12.35
N ILE A 211 22.76 17.32 11.74
CA ILE A 211 23.13 16.04 12.34
C ILE A 211 24.52 16.21 12.93
N ASN A 212 24.64 16.17 14.27
CA ASN A 212 25.88 16.23 15.04
C ASN A 212 26.18 14.85 15.64
#